data_1d2f5b3431faa2a81341aac473822c5a
#
_entry.id   1d2f5b3431faa2a81341aac473822c5a
#
_cell.length_a   1.000
_cell.length_b   1.000
_cell.length_c   1.000
_cell.angle_alpha   90.00
_cell.angle_beta   90.00
_cell.angle_gamma   90.00
#
_symmetry.space_group_name_H-M   'P 1'
#
loop_
_entity.id
_entity.type
_entity.pdbx_description
1 polymer ?
#
loop_
_entity_poly.entity_id
_entity_poly.type
_entity_poly.pdbx_seq_one_letter_code
_entity_poly.pdbx_strand_id
1 'polypeptide(L)'
;MDITLAPGQLLARGVCRHLRTRDFVPMAEFVPARGLRVDVIALGPKGEIWIVECKSSRADFMADAKWQGYLPFCDRFFWAVDAAFPLDLLPEDTGLILADPYDAEIQ
;
A
#
# COMPACT_ATOMS: atom_id res chain seq x y z
N MET A 1 12.08 -18.72 16.53
CA MET A 1 12.27 -18.64 15.05
C MET A 1 12.13 -17.21 14.62
N ASP A 2 13.14 -16.71 13.96
CA ASP A 2 13.09 -15.34 13.46
C ASP A 2 12.34 -15.30 12.15
N ILE A 3 11.34 -14.46 12.08
CA ILE A 3 10.60 -14.19 10.83
C ILE A 3 11.10 -12.86 10.29
N THR A 4 11.80 -12.94 9.16
CA THR A 4 12.28 -11.74 8.48
C THR A 4 11.26 -11.32 7.44
N LEU A 5 10.68 -10.15 7.60
CA LEU A 5 9.77 -9.56 6.61
C LEU A 5 10.58 -8.88 5.50
N ALA A 6 10.09 -8.98 4.27
CA ALA A 6 10.64 -8.21 3.16
C ALA A 6 10.37 -6.70 3.37
N PRO A 7 11.19 -5.80 2.77
CA PRO A 7 11.00 -4.35 2.94
C PRO A 7 9.59 -3.86 2.63
N GLY A 8 8.96 -4.36 1.58
CA GLY A 8 7.58 -4.00 1.26
C GLY A 8 6.57 -4.48 2.29
N GLN A 9 6.80 -5.65 2.89
CA GLN A 9 5.96 -6.17 3.96
C GLN A 9 6.10 -5.36 5.25
N LEU A 10 7.28 -4.80 5.52
CA LEU A 10 7.49 -3.89 6.64
C LEU A 10 6.70 -2.59 6.47
N LEU A 11 6.69 -2.02 5.27
CA LEU A 11 5.87 -0.84 4.97
C LEU A 11 4.38 -1.16 5.13
N ALA A 12 3.93 -2.31 4.63
CA ALA A 12 2.53 -2.75 4.75
C ALA A 12 2.10 -2.87 6.22
N ARG A 13 2.99 -3.32 7.09
CA ARG A 13 2.72 -3.39 8.52
C ARG A 13 2.43 -2.00 9.10
N GLY A 14 3.27 -1.01 8.79
CA GLY A 14 3.05 0.37 9.24
C GLY A 14 1.76 0.97 8.68
N VAL A 15 1.45 0.72 7.41
CA VAL A 15 0.21 1.14 6.77
C VAL A 15 -1.00 0.54 7.50
N CYS A 16 -1.00 -0.77 7.72
CA CYS A 16 -2.11 -1.43 8.41
C CYS A 16 -2.32 -0.90 9.83
N ARG A 17 -1.24 -0.66 10.56
CA ARG A 17 -1.33 -0.07 11.90
C ARG A 17 -1.98 1.31 11.87
N HIS A 18 -1.56 2.16 10.93
CA HIS A 18 -2.13 3.50 10.79
C HIS A 18 -3.61 3.44 10.39
N LEU A 19 -3.96 2.62 9.42
CA LEU A 19 -5.34 2.52 8.93
C LEU A 19 -6.31 2.05 10.04
N ARG A 20 -5.85 1.17 10.92
CA ARG A 20 -6.66 0.77 12.09
C ARG A 20 -6.97 1.94 13.01
N THR A 21 -6.05 2.91 13.15
CA THR A 21 -6.31 4.11 13.96
C THR A 21 -7.36 5.02 13.33
N ARG A 22 -7.66 4.83 12.05
CA ARG A 22 -8.67 5.57 11.28
C ARG A 22 -9.95 4.76 11.09
N ASP A 23 -10.13 3.72 11.87
CA ASP A 23 -11.29 2.82 11.84
C ASP A 23 -11.45 2.05 10.51
N PHE A 24 -10.36 1.88 9.78
CA PHE A 24 -10.32 0.96 8.64
C PHE A 24 -9.99 -0.46 9.11
N VAL A 25 -10.49 -1.43 8.36
CA VAL A 25 -10.13 -2.85 8.53
C VAL A 25 -9.21 -3.23 7.37
N PRO A 26 -7.89 -3.30 7.61
CA PRO A 26 -6.95 -3.65 6.55
C PRO A 26 -6.74 -5.16 6.45
N MET A 27 -6.43 -5.62 5.25
CA MET A 27 -6.02 -6.99 4.96
C MET A 27 -4.81 -6.96 4.02
N ALA A 28 -3.74 -7.65 4.41
CA ALA A 28 -2.54 -7.74 3.61
C ALA A 28 -2.64 -8.87 2.58
N GLU A 29 -1.97 -8.68 1.44
CA GLU A 29 -1.80 -9.72 0.41
C GLU A 29 -3.11 -10.30 -0.09
N PHE A 30 -4.08 -9.43 -0.37
CA PHE A 30 -5.39 -9.82 -0.85
C PHE A 30 -5.39 -9.99 -2.37
N VAL A 31 -6.12 -11.00 -2.85
CA VAL A 31 -6.29 -11.31 -4.29
C VAL A 31 -7.68 -10.88 -4.74
N PRO A 32 -7.85 -9.68 -5.33
CA PRO A 32 -9.17 -9.22 -5.78
C PRO A 32 -9.65 -9.95 -7.03
N ALA A 33 -8.71 -10.42 -7.85
CA ALA A 33 -8.98 -11.16 -9.06
C ALA A 33 -7.79 -12.04 -9.41
N ARG A 34 -8.01 -13.04 -10.27
CA ARG A 34 -6.96 -13.96 -10.67
C ARG A 34 -5.77 -13.21 -11.28
N GLY A 35 -4.58 -13.49 -10.78
CA GLY A 35 -3.33 -12.88 -11.24
C GLY A 35 -3.03 -11.52 -10.65
N LEU A 36 -3.90 -11.00 -9.78
CA LEU A 36 -3.70 -9.72 -9.10
C LEU A 36 -3.61 -9.96 -7.59
N ARG A 37 -2.59 -9.41 -6.95
CA ARG A 37 -2.44 -9.43 -5.49
C ARG A 37 -2.02 -8.05 -5.03
N VAL A 38 -2.86 -7.43 -4.20
CA VAL A 38 -2.57 -6.12 -3.62
C VAL A 38 -1.83 -6.29 -2.30
N ASP A 39 -0.94 -5.35 -2.00
CA ASP A 39 -0.19 -5.41 -0.74
C ASP A 39 -1.11 -5.17 0.46
N VAL A 40 -2.00 -4.19 0.36
CA VAL A 40 -3.02 -3.91 1.38
C VAL A 40 -4.31 -3.50 0.71
N ILE A 41 -5.43 -4.09 1.15
CA ILE A 41 -6.77 -3.58 0.89
C ILE A 41 -7.41 -3.25 2.22
N ALA A 42 -8.17 -2.16 2.29
CA ALA A 42 -8.79 -1.74 3.54
C ALA A 42 -10.23 -1.31 3.32
N LEU A 43 -11.12 -1.78 4.21
CA LEU A 43 -12.51 -1.37 4.24
C LEU A 43 -12.69 -0.29 5.29
N GLY A 44 -13.18 0.86 4.87
CA GLY A 44 -13.37 2.01 5.73
C GLY A 44 -14.72 2.01 6.43
N PRO A 45 -14.89 2.91 7.42
CA PRO A 45 -16.11 2.97 8.25
C PRO A 45 -17.36 3.41 7.48
N LYS A 46 -17.18 4.00 6.28
CA LYS A 46 -18.30 4.42 5.41
C LYS A 46 -18.49 3.49 4.21
N GLY A 47 -17.84 2.31 4.23
CA GLY A 47 -17.89 1.35 3.13
C GLY A 47 -16.90 1.62 2.01
N GLU A 48 -16.05 2.65 2.13
CA GLU A 48 -15.01 2.92 1.15
C GLU A 48 -13.95 1.82 1.11
N ILE A 49 -13.44 1.55 -0.08
CA ILE A 49 -12.37 0.55 -0.28
C ILE A 49 -11.12 1.29 -0.74
N TRP A 50 -10.04 1.12 0.01
CA TRP A 50 -8.73 1.64 -0.33
C TRP A 50 -7.77 0.50 -0.66
N ILE A 51 -6.98 0.68 -1.71
CA ILE A 51 -5.87 -0.21 -2.02
C ILE A 51 -4.58 0.56 -1.87
N VAL A 52 -3.60 -0.07 -1.21
CA VAL A 52 -2.27 0.50 -1.00
C VAL A 52 -1.23 -0.48 -1.54
N GLU A 53 -0.41 -0.02 -2.46
CA GLU A 53 0.76 -0.74 -2.94
C GLU A 53 2.01 -0.19 -2.27
N CYS A 54 2.82 -1.07 -1.68
CA CYS A 54 4.02 -0.71 -0.95
C CYS A 54 5.24 -0.91 -1.84
N LYS A 55 6.03 0.15 -2.04
CA LYS A 55 7.25 0.12 -2.84
C LYS A 55 8.43 0.52 -1.98
N SER A 56 9.41 -0.38 -1.88
CA SER A 56 10.59 -0.19 -1.03
C SER A 56 11.77 0.44 -1.75
N SER A 57 11.74 0.51 -3.08
CA SER A 57 12.84 1.03 -3.87
C SER A 57 12.37 1.44 -5.26
N ARG A 58 13.22 2.24 -5.94
CA ARG A 58 13.01 2.59 -7.35
C ARG A 58 12.86 1.33 -8.22
N ALA A 59 13.74 0.35 -8.04
CA ALA A 59 13.72 -0.89 -8.83
C ALA A 59 12.41 -1.65 -8.62
N ASP A 60 11.93 -1.72 -7.38
CA ASP A 60 10.66 -2.36 -7.05
C ASP A 60 9.49 -1.66 -7.76
N PHE A 61 9.46 -0.35 -7.74
CA PHE A 61 8.43 0.43 -8.44
C PHE A 61 8.50 0.23 -9.96
N MET A 62 9.69 0.30 -10.54
CA MET A 62 9.87 0.18 -12.00
C MET A 62 9.53 -1.22 -12.52
N ALA A 63 9.61 -2.23 -11.67
CA ALA A 63 9.25 -3.61 -12.03
C ALA A 63 7.74 -3.85 -12.04
N ASP A 64 6.94 -2.94 -11.48
CA ASP A 64 5.49 -3.10 -11.41
C ASP A 64 4.84 -2.74 -12.75
N ALA A 65 4.20 -3.71 -13.37
CA ALA A 65 3.46 -3.52 -14.63
C ALA A 65 1.95 -3.77 -14.46
N LYS A 66 1.45 -3.95 -13.23
CA LYS A 66 0.08 -4.42 -12.97
C LYS A 66 -0.77 -3.46 -12.16
N TRP A 67 -0.21 -2.40 -11.60
CA TRP A 67 -0.92 -1.59 -10.61
C TRP A 67 -2.21 -0.95 -11.15
N GLN A 68 -2.25 -0.59 -12.43
CA GLN A 68 -3.48 -0.03 -13.03
C GLN A 68 -4.64 -1.03 -12.98
N GLY A 69 -4.34 -2.33 -12.99
CA GLY A 69 -5.35 -3.37 -12.86
C GLY A 69 -6.05 -3.41 -11.51
N TYR A 70 -5.50 -2.75 -10.50
CA TYR A 70 -6.12 -2.68 -9.17
C TYR A 70 -7.18 -1.57 -9.08
N LEU A 71 -7.12 -0.57 -9.93
CA LEU A 71 -7.99 0.61 -9.85
C LEU A 71 -9.49 0.29 -9.88
N PRO A 72 -9.99 -0.69 -10.67
CA PRO A 72 -11.41 -1.04 -10.68
C PRO A 72 -11.92 -1.60 -9.35
N PHE A 73 -11.03 -2.02 -8.45
CA PHE A 73 -11.39 -2.69 -7.20
C PHE A 73 -11.37 -1.77 -5.98
N CYS A 74 -11.12 -0.47 -6.16
CA CYS A 74 -11.03 0.46 -5.03
C CYS A 74 -11.64 1.81 -5.35
N ASP A 75 -12.01 2.53 -4.28
CA ASP A 75 -12.43 3.92 -4.36
C ASP A 75 -11.24 4.87 -4.39
N ARG A 76 -10.15 4.51 -3.70
CA ARG A 76 -8.89 5.25 -3.71
C ARG A 76 -7.72 4.30 -3.76
N PHE A 77 -6.70 4.71 -4.52
CA PHE A 77 -5.43 3.98 -4.65
C PHE A 77 -4.29 4.83 -4.12
N PHE A 78 -3.40 4.20 -3.32
CA PHE A 78 -2.25 4.85 -2.72
C PHE A 78 -0.97 4.08 -3.00
N TRP A 79 0.12 4.80 -3.14
CA TRP A 79 1.46 4.26 -2.99
C TRP A 79 1.92 4.50 -1.55
N ALA A 80 2.49 3.49 -0.91
CA ALA A 80 3.15 3.61 0.37
C ALA A 80 4.65 3.41 0.19
N VAL A 81 5.42 4.40 0.60
CA VAL A 81 6.87 4.43 0.44
C VAL A 81 7.52 4.97 1.70
N ASP A 82 8.82 4.72 1.88
CA ASP A 82 9.57 5.33 2.98
C ASP A 82 10.03 6.76 2.61
N ALA A 83 10.65 7.44 3.58
CA ALA A 83 11.08 8.82 3.41
C ALA A 83 12.21 8.99 2.39
N ALA A 84 12.93 7.91 2.06
CA ALA A 84 14.05 7.95 1.11
C ALA A 84 13.63 7.69 -0.34
N PHE A 85 12.38 7.31 -0.56
CA PHE A 85 11.90 6.98 -1.91
C PHE A 85 11.80 8.23 -2.79
N PRO A 86 12.22 8.16 -4.07
CA PRO A 86 12.13 9.30 -4.99
C PRO A 86 10.68 9.54 -5.42
N LEU A 87 10.03 10.50 -4.77
CA LEU A 87 8.59 10.77 -4.94
C LEU A 87 8.21 11.22 -6.36
N ASP A 88 9.14 11.80 -7.10
CA ASP A 88 8.91 12.24 -8.47
C ASP A 88 8.61 11.10 -9.45
N LEU A 89 8.91 9.86 -9.07
CA LEU A 89 8.55 8.68 -9.88
C LEU A 89 7.07 8.34 -9.82
N LEU A 90 6.37 8.77 -8.77
CA LEU A 90 4.99 8.34 -8.52
C LEU A 90 4.01 9.14 -9.39
N PRO A 91 2.95 8.49 -9.92
CA PRO A 91 1.90 9.19 -10.66
C PRO A 91 1.21 10.24 -9.79
N GLU A 92 0.97 11.43 -10.35
CA GLU A 92 0.38 12.57 -9.62
C GLU A 92 -1.08 12.36 -9.24
N ASP A 93 -1.79 11.53 -9.98
CA ASP A 93 -3.21 11.27 -9.78
C ASP A 93 -3.49 10.12 -8.79
N THR A 94 -2.49 9.65 -8.08
CA THR A 94 -2.61 8.63 -7.06
C THR A 94 -2.35 9.20 -5.68
N GLY A 95 -2.84 8.51 -4.63
CA GLY A 95 -2.57 8.91 -3.26
C GLY A 95 -1.16 8.53 -2.82
N LEU A 96 -0.69 9.17 -1.77
CA LEU A 96 0.64 8.94 -1.20
C LEU A 96 0.56 8.73 0.30
N ILE A 97 1.24 7.70 0.77
CA ILE A 97 1.44 7.41 2.18
C ILE A 97 2.94 7.29 2.43
N LEU A 98 3.44 8.02 3.41
CA LEU A 98 4.80 7.80 3.91
C LEU A 98 4.73 6.82 5.07
N ALA A 99 5.48 5.74 4.99
CA ALA A 99 5.40 4.64 5.94
C ALA A 99 6.76 4.18 6.42
N ASP A 100 6.77 3.63 7.61
CA ASP A 100 7.84 2.83 8.16
C ASP A 100 7.24 1.55 8.76
N PRO A 101 8.02 0.63 9.38
CA PRO A 101 7.46 -0.61 9.90
C PRO A 101 6.46 -0.45 11.05
N TYR A 102 6.37 0.72 11.65
CA TYR A 102 5.59 0.94 12.88
C TYR A 102 4.39 1.85 12.67
N ASP A 103 4.43 2.76 11.71
CA ASP A 103 3.38 3.73 11.49
C ASP A 103 3.42 4.26 10.05
N ALA A 104 2.45 5.10 9.72
CA ALA A 104 2.35 5.72 8.41
C ALA A 104 1.65 7.08 8.52
N GLU A 105 1.82 7.90 7.49
CA GLU A 105 1.20 9.21 7.38
C GLU A 105 0.66 9.40 5.97
N ILE A 106 -0.62 9.67 5.87
CA ILE A 106 -1.29 9.98 4.59
C ILE A 106 -0.98 11.42 4.22
N GLN A 107 -0.49 11.62 3.03
CA GLN A 107 -0.11 12.94 2.52
C GLN A 107 -1.28 13.69 1.87
#